data_d16cb9b802550a7acedb6be8fddf8c08
#
_entry.id   d16cb9b802550a7acedb6be8fddf8c08
#
_cell.length_a   1.000
_cell.length_b   1.000
_cell.length_c   1.000
_cell.angle_alpha   90.00
_cell.angle_beta   90.00
_cell.angle_gamma   90.00
#
_symmetry.space_group_name_H-M   'P 1'
#
loop_
_entity.id
_entity.type
_entity.pdbx_description
1 polymer ?
#
loop_
_entity_poly.entity_id
_entity_poly.type
_entity_poly.pdbx_seq_one_letter_code
_entity_poly.pdbx_strand_id
1 'polypeptide(L)'
;MSFSTSNDYINQFNENTQKIFAPWSNLNKAIAKNAEQMAEFSLSTLRTYTEMGLDNMRQLAEIDSTEAARNFSSKQPDMLSHISQQILADAQRLTELGSQMQDEVMQVMSEVSGQTNEQMQSAMQKTADQASKTAQEFTANMNKMAEQTNQAASGFKTTEAKGPTSP
;
A
#
# COMPACT_ATOMS: atom_id res chain seq x y z
N MET A 1 -16.97 5.75 36.13
CA MET A 1 -16.98 6.60 34.93
C MET A 1 -15.70 6.43 34.09
N SER A 2 -15.34 5.25 33.60
CA SER A 2 -14.11 5.13 32.81
C SER A 2 -14.07 3.95 31.84
N PHE A 3 -15.20 3.30 31.57
CA PHE A 3 -15.24 2.17 30.65
C PHE A 3 -15.53 2.54 29.18
N SER A 4 -15.98 3.77 28.92
CA SER A 4 -16.30 4.24 27.56
C SER A 4 -15.04 4.60 26.77
N THR A 5 -14.02 5.14 27.42
CA THR A 5 -12.77 5.60 26.80
C THR A 5 -11.90 4.44 26.30
N SER A 6 -11.91 3.29 26.96
CA SER A 6 -11.09 2.15 26.57
C SER A 6 -11.59 1.49 25.27
N ASN A 7 -12.90 1.41 25.09
CA ASN A 7 -13.49 0.85 23.88
C ASN A 7 -13.29 1.78 22.66
N ASP A 8 -13.34 3.09 22.88
CA ASP A 8 -13.08 4.06 21.82
C ASP A 8 -11.61 4.02 21.35
N TYR A 9 -10.67 3.83 22.27
CA TYR A 9 -9.25 3.63 21.93
C TYR A 9 -9.00 2.34 21.16
N ILE A 10 -9.65 1.24 21.55
CA ILE A 10 -9.52 -0.06 20.87
C ILE A 10 -10.12 0.02 19.45
N ASN A 11 -11.26 0.67 19.31
CA ASN A 11 -11.91 0.84 18.01
C ASN A 11 -11.08 1.75 17.08
N GLN A 12 -10.56 2.87 17.58
CA GLN A 12 -9.66 3.73 16.82
C GLN A 12 -8.35 3.03 16.44
N PHE A 13 -7.79 2.21 17.32
CA PHE A 13 -6.60 1.43 17.03
C PHE A 13 -6.87 0.38 15.94
N ASN A 14 -8.00 -0.32 16.00
CA ASN A 14 -8.42 -1.29 14.98
C ASN A 14 -8.68 -0.62 13.62
N GLU A 15 -9.39 0.50 13.59
CA GLU A 15 -9.64 1.24 12.35
C GLU A 15 -8.34 1.78 11.72
N ASN A 16 -7.44 2.32 12.53
CA ASN A 16 -6.14 2.79 12.06
C ASN A 16 -5.27 1.64 11.54
N THR A 17 -5.29 0.50 12.23
CA THR A 17 -4.54 -0.69 11.82
C THR A 17 -5.07 -1.23 10.49
N GLN A 18 -6.38 -1.31 10.31
CA GLN A 18 -6.99 -1.72 9.05
C GLN A 18 -6.65 -0.75 7.90
N LYS A 19 -6.67 0.56 8.14
CA LYS A 19 -6.31 1.57 7.13
C LYS A 19 -4.83 1.50 6.72
N ILE A 20 -3.95 1.11 7.63
CA ILE A 20 -2.52 0.92 7.33
C ILE A 20 -2.28 -0.35 6.52
N PHE A 21 -2.99 -1.44 6.82
CA PHE A 21 -2.80 -2.74 6.18
C PHE A 21 -3.61 -2.93 4.89
N ALA A 22 -4.71 -2.21 4.69
CA ALA A 22 -5.54 -2.33 3.49
C ALA A 22 -4.77 -2.09 2.17
N PRO A 23 -3.89 -1.08 2.03
CA PRO A 23 -3.10 -0.87 0.83
C PRO A 23 -2.11 -2.01 0.56
N TRP A 24 -1.50 -2.57 1.59
CA TRP A 24 -0.61 -3.73 1.49
C TRP A 24 -1.35 -4.99 1.06
N SER A 25 -2.58 -5.19 1.56
CA SER A 25 -3.45 -6.28 1.11
C SER A 25 -3.83 -6.12 -0.37
N ASN A 26 -4.13 -4.91 -0.82
CA ASN A 26 -4.42 -4.61 -2.21
C ASN A 26 -3.19 -4.83 -3.11
N LEU A 27 -2.01 -4.46 -2.66
CA LEU A 27 -0.76 -4.73 -3.37
C LEU A 27 -0.53 -6.24 -3.53
N ASN A 28 -0.70 -7.02 -2.47
CA ASN A 28 -0.58 -8.47 -2.53
C ASN A 28 -1.60 -9.10 -3.49
N LYS A 29 -2.84 -8.64 -3.50
CA LYS A 29 -3.87 -9.09 -4.45
C LYS A 29 -3.52 -8.74 -5.90
N ALA A 30 -3.01 -7.54 -6.15
CA ALA A 30 -2.57 -7.12 -7.48
C ALA A 30 -1.39 -7.97 -7.97
N ILE A 31 -0.39 -8.23 -7.12
CA ILE A 31 0.74 -9.10 -7.44
C ILE A 31 0.27 -10.53 -7.73
N ALA A 32 -0.62 -11.10 -6.92
CA ALA A 32 -1.16 -12.44 -7.12
C ALA A 32 -1.95 -12.55 -8.44
N LYS A 33 -2.81 -11.59 -8.73
CA LYS A 33 -3.57 -11.51 -9.99
C LYS A 33 -2.64 -11.42 -11.19
N ASN A 34 -1.61 -10.59 -11.13
CA ASN A 34 -0.63 -10.46 -12.21
C ASN A 34 0.18 -11.73 -12.41
N ALA A 35 0.54 -12.44 -11.32
CA ALA A 35 1.19 -13.74 -11.40
C ALA A 35 0.29 -14.80 -12.05
N GLU A 36 -1.00 -14.83 -11.74
CA GLU A 36 -1.98 -15.71 -12.40
C GLU A 36 -2.07 -15.40 -13.91
N GLN A 37 -2.22 -14.14 -14.29
CA GLN A 37 -2.30 -13.74 -15.71
C GLN A 37 -1.04 -14.12 -16.48
N MET A 38 0.13 -13.95 -15.86
CA MET A 38 1.40 -14.35 -16.48
C MET A 38 1.51 -15.88 -16.61
N ALA A 39 1.07 -16.63 -15.61
CA ALA A 39 1.03 -18.09 -15.65
C ALA A 39 0.07 -18.59 -16.74
N GLU A 40 -1.13 -18.04 -16.84
CA GLU A 40 -2.10 -18.36 -17.90
C GLU A 40 -1.54 -18.03 -19.28
N PHE A 41 -0.91 -16.88 -19.45
CA PHE A 41 -0.24 -16.51 -20.70
C PHE A 41 0.86 -17.52 -21.06
N SER A 42 1.72 -17.87 -20.10
CA SER A 42 2.82 -18.82 -20.31
C SER A 42 2.30 -20.22 -20.70
N LEU A 43 1.27 -20.71 -20.01
CA LEU A 43 0.65 -22.00 -20.30
C LEU A 43 -0.04 -21.99 -21.67
N SER A 44 -0.78 -20.93 -22.00
CA SER A 44 -1.43 -20.78 -23.30
C SER A 44 -0.42 -20.75 -24.44
N THR A 45 0.66 -19.99 -24.28
CA THR A 45 1.75 -19.89 -25.24
C THR A 45 2.44 -21.25 -25.45
N LEU A 46 2.79 -21.92 -24.35
CA LEU A 46 3.41 -23.25 -24.42
C LEU A 46 2.51 -24.26 -25.11
N ARG A 47 1.21 -24.26 -24.82
CA ARG A 47 0.23 -25.12 -25.45
C ARG A 47 0.14 -24.87 -26.95
N THR A 48 0.04 -23.61 -27.35
CA THR A 48 -0.05 -23.23 -28.78
C THR A 48 1.19 -23.68 -29.56
N TYR A 49 2.39 -23.43 -29.03
CA TYR A 49 3.62 -23.87 -29.68
C TYR A 49 3.77 -25.41 -29.73
N THR A 50 3.33 -26.10 -28.67
CA THR A 50 3.32 -27.56 -28.65
C THR A 50 2.35 -28.13 -29.67
N GLU A 51 1.15 -27.59 -29.79
CA GLU A 51 0.16 -28.01 -30.80
C GLU A 51 0.69 -27.78 -32.22
N MET A 52 1.30 -26.61 -32.48
CA MET A 52 1.93 -26.32 -33.76
C MET A 52 3.06 -27.31 -34.10
N GLY A 53 3.90 -27.64 -33.11
CA GLY A 53 4.97 -28.61 -33.27
C GLY A 53 4.45 -30.01 -33.53
N LEU A 54 3.41 -30.44 -32.84
CA LEU A 54 2.77 -31.75 -33.04
C LEU A 54 2.10 -31.84 -34.43
N ASP A 55 1.41 -30.81 -34.88
CA ASP A 55 0.79 -30.77 -36.20
C ASP A 55 1.84 -30.83 -37.30
N ASN A 56 2.97 -30.15 -37.13
CA ASN A 56 4.08 -30.26 -38.06
C ASN A 56 4.66 -31.68 -38.10
N MET A 57 4.83 -32.31 -36.94
CA MET A 57 5.30 -33.71 -36.87
C MET A 57 4.31 -34.70 -37.50
N ARG A 58 3.00 -34.51 -37.32
CA ARG A 58 1.97 -35.32 -37.98
C ARG A 58 2.03 -35.19 -39.49
N GLN A 59 2.13 -33.95 -39.98
CA GLN A 59 2.27 -33.71 -41.44
C GLN A 59 3.55 -34.32 -42.01
N LEU A 60 4.65 -34.29 -41.27
CA LEU A 60 5.88 -35.00 -41.64
C LEU A 60 5.72 -36.52 -41.69
N ALA A 61 4.99 -37.09 -40.72
CA ALA A 61 4.74 -38.55 -40.66
C ALA A 61 3.79 -39.05 -41.76
N GLU A 62 2.97 -38.17 -42.31
CA GLU A 62 2.05 -38.49 -43.43
C GLU A 62 2.70 -38.40 -44.81
N ILE A 63 3.97 -38.06 -44.90
CA ILE A 63 4.71 -38.00 -46.17
C ILE A 63 5.08 -39.44 -46.58
N ASP A 64 4.26 -40.02 -47.44
CA ASP A 64 4.45 -41.36 -47.98
C ASP A 64 4.77 -41.37 -49.49
N SER A 65 4.73 -40.20 -50.14
CA SER A 65 4.94 -40.05 -51.58
C SER A 65 5.66 -38.73 -51.92
N THR A 66 6.20 -38.65 -53.14
CA THR A 66 6.83 -37.43 -53.66
C THR A 66 5.83 -36.28 -53.76
N GLU A 67 4.57 -36.59 -54.02
CA GLU A 67 3.50 -35.60 -54.10
C GLU A 67 3.17 -35.05 -52.69
N ALA A 68 3.08 -35.91 -51.70
CA ALA A 68 2.91 -35.52 -50.29
C ALA A 68 4.06 -34.63 -49.81
N ALA A 69 5.30 -34.96 -50.19
CA ALA A 69 6.47 -34.14 -49.89
C ALA A 69 6.42 -32.74 -50.54
N ARG A 70 5.95 -32.65 -51.77
CA ARG A 70 5.75 -31.34 -52.45
C ARG A 70 4.66 -30.52 -51.79
N ASN A 71 3.53 -31.14 -51.42
CA ASN A 71 2.43 -30.48 -50.74
C ASN A 71 2.87 -29.96 -49.35
N PHE A 72 3.64 -30.75 -48.61
CA PHE A 72 4.22 -30.34 -47.34
C PHE A 72 5.16 -29.14 -47.52
N SER A 73 6.06 -29.20 -48.52
CA SER A 73 7.01 -28.14 -48.81
C SER A 73 6.31 -26.83 -49.23
N SER A 74 5.19 -26.93 -49.98
CA SER A 74 4.40 -25.75 -50.39
C SER A 74 3.64 -25.07 -49.25
N LYS A 75 3.32 -25.81 -48.18
CA LYS A 75 2.66 -25.29 -46.97
C LYS A 75 3.63 -24.69 -45.93
N GLN A 76 4.92 -24.96 -46.05
CA GLN A 76 5.95 -24.46 -45.14
C GLN A 76 5.97 -22.92 -45.00
N PRO A 77 5.89 -22.13 -46.11
CA PRO A 77 5.85 -20.68 -46.02
C PRO A 77 4.63 -20.14 -45.22
N ASP A 78 3.46 -20.75 -45.42
CA ASP A 78 2.23 -20.40 -44.70
C ASP A 78 2.36 -20.70 -43.21
N MET A 79 2.95 -21.82 -42.85
CA MET A 79 3.19 -22.21 -41.48
C MET A 79 4.19 -21.27 -40.79
N LEU A 80 5.28 -20.90 -41.45
CA LEU A 80 6.23 -19.92 -40.96
C LEU A 80 5.60 -18.55 -40.77
N SER A 81 4.75 -18.13 -41.71
CA SER A 81 3.98 -16.88 -41.58
C SER A 81 3.04 -16.93 -40.39
N HIS A 82 2.34 -18.03 -40.15
CA HIS A 82 1.45 -18.22 -39.03
C HIS A 82 2.19 -18.19 -37.69
N ILE A 83 3.33 -18.87 -37.59
CA ILE A 83 4.20 -18.83 -36.41
C ILE A 83 4.70 -17.42 -36.15
N SER A 84 5.14 -16.68 -37.17
CA SER A 84 5.60 -15.31 -37.06
C SER A 84 4.49 -14.36 -36.55
N GLN A 85 3.27 -14.52 -37.06
CA GLN A 85 2.11 -13.75 -36.58
C GLN A 85 1.77 -14.08 -35.13
N GLN A 86 1.84 -15.36 -34.75
CA GLN A 86 1.60 -15.78 -33.37
C GLN A 86 2.65 -15.22 -32.42
N ILE A 87 3.93 -15.25 -32.76
CA ILE A 87 5.01 -14.67 -31.97
C ILE A 87 4.79 -13.17 -31.79
N LEU A 88 4.37 -12.45 -32.84
CA LEU A 88 4.10 -11.03 -32.79
C LEU A 88 2.90 -10.74 -31.86
N ALA A 89 1.83 -11.51 -31.98
CA ALA A 89 0.65 -11.39 -31.12
C ALA A 89 0.98 -11.67 -29.64
N ASP A 90 1.78 -12.71 -29.37
CA ASP A 90 2.23 -13.04 -28.03
C ASP A 90 3.13 -11.95 -27.43
N ALA A 91 4.02 -11.37 -28.23
CA ALA A 91 4.86 -10.25 -27.83
C ALA A 91 4.03 -9.00 -27.48
N GLN A 92 3.01 -8.68 -28.26
CA GLN A 92 2.08 -7.59 -27.96
C GLN A 92 1.32 -7.85 -26.68
N ARG A 93 0.79 -9.06 -26.48
CA ARG A 93 0.07 -9.44 -25.27
C ARG A 93 0.95 -9.39 -24.02
N LEU A 94 2.21 -9.81 -24.15
CA LEU A 94 3.17 -9.71 -23.06
C LEU A 94 3.47 -8.25 -22.69
N THR A 95 3.58 -7.36 -23.67
CA THR A 95 3.77 -5.93 -23.47
C THR A 95 2.54 -5.30 -22.78
N GLU A 96 1.33 -5.67 -23.17
CA GLU A 96 0.10 -5.22 -22.54
C GLU A 96 0.00 -5.68 -21.09
N LEU A 97 0.31 -6.94 -20.81
CA LEU A 97 0.35 -7.49 -19.44
C LEU A 97 1.38 -6.76 -18.58
N GLY A 98 2.56 -6.48 -19.12
CA GLY A 98 3.61 -5.72 -18.43
C GLY A 98 3.17 -4.30 -18.12
N SER A 99 2.51 -3.62 -19.05
CA SER A 99 1.97 -2.27 -18.85
C SER A 99 0.86 -2.24 -17.80
N GLN A 100 -0.09 -3.16 -17.87
CA GLN A 100 -1.16 -3.28 -16.88
C GLN A 100 -0.61 -3.53 -15.47
N MET A 101 0.38 -4.42 -15.35
CA MET A 101 1.05 -4.69 -14.08
C MET A 101 1.72 -3.44 -13.51
N GLN A 102 2.41 -2.68 -14.36
CA GLN A 102 3.05 -1.44 -13.95
C GLN A 102 2.03 -0.40 -13.48
N ASP A 103 0.94 -0.23 -14.20
CA ASP A 103 -0.12 0.72 -13.85
C ASP A 103 -0.81 0.33 -12.54
N GLU A 104 -1.15 -0.93 -12.33
CA GLU A 104 -1.74 -1.44 -11.09
C GLU A 104 -0.81 -1.25 -9.88
N VAL A 105 0.49 -1.54 -10.04
CA VAL A 105 1.48 -1.34 -8.98
C VAL A 105 1.64 0.15 -8.66
N MET A 106 1.71 1.01 -9.68
CA MET A 106 1.82 2.45 -9.47
C MET A 106 0.57 3.02 -8.78
N GLN A 107 -0.62 2.56 -9.15
CA GLN A 107 -1.86 2.98 -8.50
C GLN A 107 -1.87 2.62 -7.01
N VAL A 108 -1.53 1.38 -6.67
CA VAL A 108 -1.47 0.93 -5.28
C VAL A 108 -0.39 1.69 -4.50
N MET A 109 0.78 1.92 -5.09
CA MET A 109 1.85 2.72 -4.47
C MET A 109 1.41 4.16 -4.23
N SER A 110 0.65 4.76 -5.13
CA SER A 110 0.06 6.10 -4.97
C SER A 110 -0.94 6.14 -3.81
N GLU A 111 -1.80 5.13 -3.69
CA GLU A 111 -2.75 5.00 -2.57
C GLU A 111 -2.03 4.86 -1.23
N VAL A 112 -0.99 4.02 -1.16
CA VAL A 112 -0.15 3.85 0.04
C VAL A 112 0.51 5.18 0.43
N SER A 113 1.08 5.88 -0.54
CA SER A 113 1.75 7.18 -0.32
C SER A 113 0.78 8.25 0.17
N GLY A 114 -0.42 8.33 -0.42
CA GLY A 114 -1.48 9.27 -0.02
C GLY A 114 -1.95 9.04 1.41
N GLN A 115 -2.24 7.80 1.79
CA GLN A 115 -2.67 7.45 3.14
C GLN A 115 -1.59 7.68 4.20
N THR A 116 -0.33 7.42 3.89
CA THR A 116 0.80 7.67 4.80
C THR A 116 0.96 9.17 5.06
N ASN A 117 0.81 10.02 4.06
CA ASN A 117 0.87 11.47 4.21
C ASN A 117 -0.28 12.02 5.07
N GLU A 118 -1.51 11.57 4.85
CA GLU A 118 -2.67 11.99 5.67
C GLU A 118 -2.51 11.56 7.13
N GLN A 119 -2.02 10.37 7.40
CA GLN A 119 -1.75 9.90 8.74
C GLN A 119 -0.64 10.67 9.42
N MET A 120 0.45 11.00 8.71
CA MET A 120 1.53 11.82 9.24
C MET A 120 1.05 13.24 9.60
N GLN A 121 0.28 13.89 8.73
CA GLN A 121 -0.30 15.20 9.00
C GLN A 121 -1.24 15.16 10.21
N SER A 122 -2.11 14.17 10.30
CA SER A 122 -3.02 14.00 11.45
C SER A 122 -2.26 13.75 12.76
N ALA A 123 -1.21 12.94 12.74
CA ALA A 123 -0.36 12.68 13.90
C ALA A 123 0.40 13.94 14.35
N MET A 124 0.97 14.71 13.42
CA MET A 124 1.66 15.97 13.71
C MET A 124 0.70 17.01 14.33
N GLN A 125 -0.51 17.12 13.80
CA GLN A 125 -1.52 18.05 14.31
C GLN A 125 -1.96 17.68 15.72
N LYS A 126 -2.23 16.40 15.99
CA LYS A 126 -2.54 15.91 17.35
C LYS A 126 -1.41 16.17 18.34
N THR A 127 -0.17 15.97 17.94
CA THR A 127 1.00 16.23 18.79
C THR A 127 1.15 17.72 19.09
N ALA A 128 0.94 18.58 18.09
CA ALA A 128 0.96 20.05 18.29
C ALA A 128 -0.14 20.52 19.24
N ASP A 129 -1.36 20.01 19.09
CA ASP A 129 -2.49 20.31 19.98
C ASP A 129 -2.22 19.86 21.42
N GLN A 130 -1.64 18.67 21.59
CA GLN A 130 -1.25 18.14 22.89
C GLN A 130 -0.18 19.01 23.56
N ALA A 131 0.85 19.39 22.81
CA ALA A 131 1.91 20.26 23.31
C ALA A 131 1.37 21.65 23.72
N SER A 132 0.45 22.22 22.96
CA SER A 132 -0.22 23.48 23.25
C SER A 132 -1.04 23.40 24.55
N LYS A 133 -1.84 22.34 24.74
CA LYS A 133 -2.59 22.10 25.98
C LYS A 133 -1.68 21.96 27.19
N THR A 134 -0.62 21.17 27.06
CA THR A 134 0.37 20.98 28.14
C THR A 134 1.04 22.30 28.53
N ALA A 135 1.40 23.15 27.55
CA ALA A 135 1.96 24.47 27.82
C ALA A 135 0.98 25.41 28.53
N GLN A 136 -0.30 25.39 28.14
CA GLN A 136 -1.35 26.18 28.80
C GLN A 136 -1.59 25.72 30.24
N GLU A 137 -1.65 24.41 30.48
CA GLU A 137 -1.80 23.85 31.83
C GLU A 137 -0.60 24.19 32.71
N PHE A 138 0.62 24.10 32.18
CA PHE A 138 1.84 24.49 32.88
C PHE A 138 1.81 25.98 33.27
N THR A 139 1.44 26.85 32.33
CA THR A 139 1.32 28.31 32.59
C THR A 139 0.26 28.58 33.66
N ALA A 140 -0.90 27.93 33.59
CA ALA A 140 -1.95 28.09 34.60
C ALA A 140 -1.50 27.61 36.00
N ASN A 141 -0.77 26.50 36.07
CA ASN A 141 -0.22 25.99 37.32
C ASN A 141 0.86 26.93 37.90
N MET A 142 1.71 27.51 37.06
CA MET A 142 2.72 28.50 37.47
C MET A 142 2.07 29.76 38.02
N ASN A 143 1.00 30.26 37.40
CA ASN A 143 0.25 31.41 37.88
C ASN A 143 -0.41 31.16 39.25
N LYS A 144 -1.03 29.98 39.45
CA LYS A 144 -1.58 29.58 40.73
C LYS A 144 -0.51 29.51 41.83
N MET A 145 0.66 28.96 41.51
CA MET A 145 1.78 28.87 42.44
C MET A 145 2.30 30.27 42.81
N ALA A 146 2.38 31.20 41.85
CA ALA A 146 2.76 32.58 42.10
C ALA A 146 1.76 33.31 42.98
N GLU A 147 0.45 33.13 42.80
CA GLU A 147 -0.60 33.66 43.65
C GLU A 147 -0.52 33.14 45.09
N GLN A 148 -0.31 31.82 45.25
CA GLN A 148 -0.13 31.22 46.58
C GLN A 148 1.10 31.75 47.31
N THR A 149 2.18 31.95 46.59
CA THR A 149 3.42 32.52 47.14
C THR A 149 3.20 33.98 47.58
N ASN A 150 2.49 34.78 46.81
CA ASN A 150 2.15 36.17 47.17
C ASN A 150 1.21 36.22 48.35
N GLN A 151 0.23 35.34 48.48
CA GLN A 151 -0.65 35.26 49.63
C GLN A 151 0.11 34.85 50.91
N ALA A 152 1.02 33.89 50.80
CA ALA A 152 1.86 33.51 51.94
C ALA A 152 2.80 34.64 52.38
N ALA A 153 3.39 35.37 51.42
CA ALA A 153 4.24 36.52 51.72
C ALA A 153 3.49 37.70 52.36
N SER A 154 2.24 37.94 51.96
CA SER A 154 1.41 39.01 52.61
C SER A 154 0.90 38.58 53.96
N GLY A 155 0.71 37.29 54.23
CA GLY A 155 0.37 36.76 55.56
C GLY A 155 1.52 36.91 56.55
N PHE A 156 2.77 36.82 56.14
CA PHE A 156 3.94 37.05 57.01
C PHE A 156 4.12 38.53 57.43
N LYS A 157 3.76 39.46 56.55
CA LYS A 157 3.85 40.89 56.86
C LYS A 157 2.86 41.39 57.94
N THR A 158 1.74 40.74 58.12
CA THR A 158 0.72 41.08 59.09
C THR A 158 1.05 40.59 60.51
N THR A 159 1.93 39.60 60.68
CA THR A 159 2.31 39.04 61.98
C THR A 159 3.45 39.79 62.63
N GLU A 160 4.23 40.60 61.89
CA GLU A 160 5.39 41.29 62.42
C GLU A 160 5.07 42.71 63.02
N ALA A 161 3.84 43.19 62.90
CA ALA A 161 3.43 44.53 63.33
C ALA A 161 2.90 44.58 64.76
N LYS A 162 2.98 43.51 65.53
CA LYS A 162 2.54 43.49 66.92
C LYS A 162 3.75 43.23 67.86
N GLY A 163 4.65 44.22 67.95
CA GLY A 163 5.70 44.23 68.97
C GLY A 163 5.12 44.54 70.33
N PRO A 164 5.69 44.02 71.44
CA PRO A 164 5.16 44.19 72.74
C PRO A 164 5.37 45.64 73.23
N THR A 165 4.30 46.35 73.54
CA THR A 165 4.32 47.53 74.38
C THR A 165 4.51 47.07 75.80
N SER A 166 5.73 47.25 76.32
CA SER A 166 6.02 47.14 77.74
C SER A 166 5.60 48.42 78.50
N PRO A 167 5.17 48.29 79.74
CA PRO A 167 4.72 49.41 80.61
C PRO A 167 5.85 50.30 81.09
#